data_a58c74ac287848b14365a2bb331f33b6
#
_entry.id   a58c74ac287848b14365a2bb331f33b6
#
_cell.length_a   1.000
_cell.length_b   1.000
_cell.length_c   1.000
_cell.angle_alpha   90.00
_cell.angle_beta   90.00
_cell.angle_gamma   90.00
#
_symmetry.space_group_name_H-M   'P 1'
#
loop_
_entity.id
_entity.type
_entity.pdbx_description
1 polymer ?
#
loop_
_entity_poly.entity_id
_entity_poly.type
_entity_poly.pdbx_seq_one_letter_code
_entity_poly.pdbx_strand_id
1 'polypeptide(L)'
;MTIQINNLDPFWMPFTAQRSFKKDPRLVVSAKGMYYTGTEGQQILDGSAGLWCVNAGHAVPRIQEAIIKQAQELDYAPNFSYGHPIAFEAATKLCEAMPWDFNNVFFSNSGSEAVDTALKIALGYHRAKGQAQRTVL
;
A
#
# COMPACT_ATOMS: atom_id res chain seq x y z
N MET A 1 21.47 12.40 -17.51
CA MET A 1 20.93 11.26 -18.28
C MET A 1 19.56 11.69 -18.82
N THR A 2 19.41 11.80 -20.14
CA THR A 2 18.11 12.11 -20.72
C THR A 2 17.28 10.84 -20.68
N ILE A 3 16.20 10.82 -19.91
CA ILE A 3 15.30 9.67 -19.84
C ILE A 3 14.46 9.69 -21.12
N GLN A 4 14.65 8.68 -21.94
CA GLN A 4 13.83 8.53 -23.14
C GLN A 4 12.44 8.05 -22.74
N ILE A 5 11.44 8.91 -22.89
CA ILE A 5 10.03 8.56 -22.67
C ILE A 5 9.59 7.67 -23.83
N ASN A 6 9.22 6.44 -23.52
CA ASN A 6 8.69 5.50 -24.51
C ASN A 6 7.21 5.82 -24.83
N ASN A 7 6.54 4.95 -25.58
CA ASN A 7 5.13 5.12 -25.90
C ASN A 7 4.24 5.12 -24.63
N LEU A 8 3.53 6.20 -24.37
CA LEU A 8 2.61 6.37 -23.24
C LEU A 8 1.20 5.79 -23.49
N ASP A 9 0.88 5.42 -24.73
CA ASP A 9 -0.49 5.03 -25.12
C ASP A 9 -1.03 3.77 -24.45
N PRO A 10 -0.25 2.69 -24.26
CA PRO A 10 -0.76 1.46 -23.69
C PRO A 10 -1.23 1.57 -22.23
N PHE A 11 -0.69 2.53 -21.47
CA PHE A 11 -1.03 2.63 -20.06
C PHE A 11 -2.27 3.50 -19.83
N TRP A 12 -3.35 2.86 -19.36
CA TRP A 12 -4.55 3.54 -18.93
C TRP A 12 -4.44 3.89 -17.45
N MET A 13 -4.06 5.12 -17.17
CA MET A 13 -3.91 5.61 -15.78
C MET A 13 -5.28 5.84 -15.13
N PRO A 14 -5.51 5.34 -13.91
CA PRO A 14 -6.74 5.62 -13.17
C PRO A 14 -6.82 7.11 -12.78
N PHE A 15 -8.03 7.62 -12.60
CA PHE A 15 -8.31 8.99 -12.14
C PHE A 15 -7.58 10.10 -12.91
N THR A 16 -7.27 9.86 -14.19
CA THR A 16 -6.43 10.75 -14.98
C THR A 16 -7.11 11.07 -16.32
N ALA A 17 -7.14 12.33 -16.69
CA ALA A 17 -7.57 12.77 -18.03
C ALA A 17 -6.52 12.38 -19.08
N GLN A 18 -6.61 11.16 -19.62
CA GLN A 18 -5.57 10.50 -20.44
C GLN A 18 -5.06 11.36 -21.59
N ARG A 19 -5.97 11.96 -22.38
CA ARG A 19 -5.58 12.74 -23.56
C ARG A 19 -4.79 14.00 -23.18
N SER A 20 -5.17 14.65 -22.11
CA SER A 20 -4.48 15.84 -21.59
C SER A 20 -3.12 15.48 -21.02
N PHE A 21 -3.09 14.43 -20.17
CA PHE A 21 -1.86 13.96 -19.55
C PHE A 21 -0.81 13.52 -20.59
N LYS A 22 -1.20 12.78 -21.61
CA LYS A 22 -0.27 12.27 -22.65
C LYS A 22 0.29 13.36 -23.55
N LYS A 23 -0.37 14.53 -23.65
CA LYS A 23 0.16 15.70 -24.37
C LYS A 23 1.24 16.44 -23.60
N ASP A 24 1.11 16.48 -22.26
CA ASP A 24 2.03 17.15 -21.36
C ASP A 24 2.20 16.28 -20.10
N PRO A 25 2.99 15.19 -20.20
CA PRO A 25 3.08 14.19 -19.15
C PRO A 25 3.96 14.67 -17.98
N ARG A 26 3.37 14.72 -16.80
CA ARG A 26 4.11 14.96 -15.55
C ARG A 26 4.69 13.65 -15.05
N LEU A 27 5.90 13.32 -15.45
CA LEU A 27 6.57 12.09 -15.06
C LEU A 27 7.57 12.36 -13.94
N VAL A 28 7.60 11.45 -12.96
CA VAL A 28 8.57 11.43 -11.88
C VAL A 28 9.50 10.24 -12.07
N VAL A 29 10.80 10.46 -11.87
CA VAL A 29 11.85 9.49 -12.18
C VAL A 29 12.62 9.02 -10.94
N SER A 30 12.56 9.80 -9.87
CA SER A 30 13.11 9.43 -8.57
C SER A 30 12.39 10.19 -7.46
N ALA A 31 12.64 9.78 -6.22
CA ALA A 31 12.15 10.49 -5.05
C ALA A 31 13.11 10.33 -3.88
N LYS A 32 13.19 11.35 -3.01
CA LYS A 32 13.96 11.31 -1.77
C LYS A 32 13.37 12.26 -0.73
N GLY A 33 13.21 11.79 0.50
CA GLY A 33 12.61 12.59 1.57
C GLY A 33 11.18 12.99 1.22
N MET A 34 10.92 14.28 1.07
CA MET A 34 9.59 14.82 0.72
C MET A 34 9.47 15.22 -0.76
N TYR A 35 10.43 14.90 -1.60
CA TYR A 35 10.45 15.41 -2.97
C TYR A 35 10.51 14.29 -4.00
N TYR A 36 9.72 14.46 -5.06
CA TYR A 36 9.92 13.79 -6.34
C TYR A 36 10.89 14.59 -7.21
N THR A 37 11.58 13.89 -8.09
CA THR A 37 12.36 14.50 -9.16
C THR A 37 11.66 14.19 -10.49
N GLY A 38 11.32 15.21 -11.25
CA GLY A 38 10.75 15.06 -12.59
C GLY A 38 11.81 14.75 -13.65
N THR A 39 11.36 14.49 -14.88
CA THR A 39 12.23 14.15 -16.02
C THR A 39 13.25 15.21 -16.39
N GLU A 40 12.99 16.47 -16.08
CA GLU A 40 13.88 17.62 -16.31
C GLU A 40 14.75 17.96 -15.09
N GLY A 41 14.70 17.13 -14.05
CA GLY A 41 15.44 17.35 -12.80
C GLY A 41 14.75 18.29 -11.80
N GLN A 42 13.57 18.82 -12.13
CA GLN A 42 12.80 19.67 -11.24
C GLN A 42 12.35 18.92 -9.99
N GLN A 43 12.40 19.62 -8.84
CA GLN A 43 11.94 19.07 -7.57
C GLN A 43 10.46 19.41 -7.35
N ILE A 44 9.65 18.41 -7.04
CA ILE A 44 8.22 18.52 -6.79
C ILE A 44 7.95 18.07 -5.36
N LEU A 45 7.42 18.95 -4.52
CA LEU A 45 7.06 18.61 -3.15
C LEU A 45 5.89 17.61 -3.14
N ASP A 46 6.08 16.47 -2.46
CA ASP A 46 5.03 15.51 -2.21
C ASP A 46 4.29 15.84 -0.91
N GLY A 47 3.24 16.65 -1.01
CA GLY A 47 2.40 17.03 0.12
C GLY A 47 1.37 15.97 0.55
N SER A 48 1.32 14.83 -0.14
CA SER A 48 0.34 13.75 0.11
C SER A 48 0.96 12.43 0.54
N ALA A 49 2.28 12.40 0.75
CA ALA A 49 3.02 11.17 1.06
C ALA A 49 2.73 10.01 0.08
N GLY A 50 2.70 10.31 -1.23
CA GLY A 50 2.38 9.32 -2.27
C GLY A 50 0.99 8.71 -2.10
N LEU A 51 -0.03 9.51 -1.75
CA LEU A 51 -1.36 9.07 -1.33
C LEU A 51 -1.32 8.10 -0.14
N TRP A 52 -0.67 8.56 0.95
CA TRP A 52 -0.52 7.86 2.24
C TRP A 52 0.36 6.59 2.22
N CYS A 53 1.12 6.37 1.16
CA CYS A 53 1.94 5.15 1.01
C CYS A 53 3.37 5.31 1.53
N VAL A 54 3.89 6.55 1.64
CA VAL A 54 5.28 6.85 2.02
C VAL A 54 5.37 7.85 3.17
N ASN A 55 4.59 7.64 4.21
CA ASN A 55 4.49 8.56 5.37
C ASN A 55 5.82 8.80 6.09
N ALA A 56 6.77 7.86 6.01
CA ALA A 56 8.12 8.03 6.54
C ALA A 56 9.06 8.83 5.63
N GLY A 57 8.57 9.20 4.44
CA GLY A 57 9.36 9.81 3.36
C GLY A 57 9.81 8.80 2.30
N HIS A 58 10.23 9.34 1.16
CA HIS A 58 10.75 8.56 0.05
C HIS A 58 12.20 8.11 0.28
N ALA A 59 12.55 6.93 -0.21
CA ALA A 59 13.90 6.38 -0.23
C ALA A 59 14.58 6.38 1.14
N VAL A 60 13.85 6.07 2.21
CA VAL A 60 14.40 5.93 3.57
C VAL A 60 15.34 4.72 3.60
N PRO A 61 16.64 4.89 3.84
CA PRO A 61 17.63 3.81 3.68
C PRO A 61 17.28 2.56 4.49
N ARG A 62 16.95 2.73 5.77
CA ARG A 62 16.59 1.62 6.67
C ARG A 62 15.42 0.77 6.14
N ILE A 63 14.41 1.42 5.53
CA ILE A 63 13.25 0.71 4.97
C ILE A 63 13.66 -0.02 3.69
N GLN A 64 14.41 0.65 2.80
CA GLN A 64 14.88 0.04 1.56
C GLN A 64 15.78 -1.17 1.81
N GLU A 65 16.74 -1.06 2.73
CA GLU A 65 17.64 -2.16 3.10
C GLU A 65 16.86 -3.36 3.65
N ALA A 66 15.84 -3.13 4.49
CA ALA A 66 14.99 -4.19 5.01
C ALA A 66 14.20 -4.90 3.90
N ILE A 67 13.64 -4.14 2.95
CA ILE A 67 12.91 -4.70 1.79
C ILE A 67 13.86 -5.52 0.90
N ILE A 68 15.03 -4.98 0.56
CA ILE A 68 16.02 -5.64 -0.29
C ILE A 68 16.47 -6.96 0.35
N LYS A 69 16.82 -6.92 1.64
CA LYS A 69 17.23 -8.11 2.39
C LYS A 69 16.14 -9.18 2.36
N GLN A 70 14.89 -8.79 2.66
CA GLN A 70 13.79 -9.74 2.71
C GLN A 70 13.46 -10.32 1.33
N ALA A 71 13.49 -9.50 0.27
CA ALA A 71 13.26 -9.96 -1.10
C ALA A 71 14.34 -10.95 -1.58
N GLN A 72 15.58 -10.84 -1.08
CA GLN A 72 16.66 -11.78 -1.37
C GLN A 72 16.55 -13.09 -0.60
N GLU A 73 15.94 -13.08 0.59
CA GLU A 73 15.79 -14.25 1.46
C GLU A 73 14.52 -15.05 1.14
N LEU A 74 13.38 -14.35 1.06
CA LEU A 74 12.07 -14.90 0.72
C LEU A 74 11.19 -13.79 0.16
N ASP A 75 10.99 -13.80 -1.13
CA ASP A 75 10.20 -12.82 -1.89
C ASP A 75 8.69 -13.03 -1.74
N TYR A 76 8.25 -14.29 -1.69
CA TYR A 76 6.84 -14.64 -1.59
C TYR A 76 6.62 -15.96 -0.85
N ALA A 77 5.60 -16.02 -0.02
CA ALA A 77 5.03 -17.23 0.54
C ALA A 77 3.50 -17.17 0.50
N PRO A 78 2.79 -18.18 -0.01
CA PRO A 78 1.33 -18.20 -0.04
C PRO A 78 0.76 -18.36 1.38
N ASN A 79 -0.30 -17.61 1.69
CA ASN A 79 -1.00 -17.72 2.98
C ASN A 79 -2.04 -18.86 3.00
N PHE A 80 -1.77 -19.98 2.30
CA PHE A 80 -2.59 -21.19 2.28
C PHE A 80 -1.83 -22.32 2.98
N SER A 81 -2.01 -22.44 4.28
CA SER A 81 -1.32 -23.39 5.17
C SER A 81 0.19 -23.18 5.30
N TYR A 82 0.75 -22.16 4.68
CA TYR A 82 2.12 -21.69 4.90
C TYR A 82 2.09 -20.33 5.59
N GLY A 83 3.11 -20.03 6.37
CA GLY A 83 3.26 -18.76 7.05
C GLY A 83 4.61 -18.12 6.78
N HIS A 84 4.62 -16.79 6.66
CA HIS A 84 5.83 -16.00 6.57
C HIS A 84 6.15 -15.42 7.95
N PRO A 85 7.29 -15.74 8.59
CA PRO A 85 7.60 -15.29 9.95
C PRO A 85 7.47 -13.79 10.14
N ILE A 86 7.94 -12.99 9.19
CA ILE A 86 7.91 -11.52 9.28
C ILE A 86 6.48 -10.95 9.24
N ALA A 87 5.52 -11.67 8.64
CA ALA A 87 4.11 -11.27 8.66
C ALA A 87 3.51 -11.38 10.07
N PHE A 88 3.87 -12.43 10.82
CA PHE A 88 3.46 -12.59 12.22
C PHE A 88 4.11 -11.54 13.12
N GLU A 89 5.39 -11.24 12.91
CA GLU A 89 6.08 -10.16 13.62
C GLU A 89 5.43 -8.80 13.34
N ALA A 90 5.09 -8.51 12.10
CA ALA A 90 4.40 -7.29 11.72
C ALA A 90 3.01 -7.18 12.38
N ALA A 91 2.25 -8.30 12.40
CA ALA A 91 0.95 -8.35 13.08
C ALA A 91 1.08 -8.10 14.58
N THR A 92 2.05 -8.71 15.24
CA THR A 92 2.33 -8.51 16.68
C THR A 92 2.65 -7.05 16.97
N LYS A 93 3.60 -6.46 16.25
CA LYS A 93 3.97 -5.05 16.42
C LYS A 93 2.81 -4.09 16.15
N LEU A 94 1.96 -4.43 15.20
CA LEU A 94 0.77 -3.62 14.91
C LEU A 94 -0.23 -3.67 16.07
N CYS A 95 -0.52 -4.86 16.62
CA CYS A 95 -1.37 -4.99 17.81
C CYS A 95 -0.81 -4.20 19.00
N GLU A 96 0.51 -4.30 19.27
CA GLU A 96 1.18 -3.57 20.35
C GLU A 96 1.13 -2.04 20.18
N ALA A 97 1.14 -1.55 18.93
CA ALA A 97 1.09 -0.12 18.62
C ALA A 97 -0.32 0.49 18.69
N MET A 98 -1.37 -0.34 18.68
CA MET A 98 -2.75 0.13 18.72
C MET A 98 -3.20 0.53 20.13
N PRO A 99 -4.03 1.57 20.28
CA PRO A 99 -4.43 2.10 21.60
C PRO A 99 -5.48 1.25 22.34
N TRP A 100 -5.96 0.16 21.75
CA TRP A 100 -6.99 -0.73 22.30
C TRP A 100 -6.52 -2.18 22.27
N ASP A 101 -7.24 -3.08 22.93
CA ASP A 101 -6.97 -4.52 22.96
C ASP A 101 -7.27 -5.23 21.62
N PHE A 102 -6.54 -4.85 20.60
CA PHE A 102 -6.54 -5.59 19.33
C PHE A 102 -5.57 -6.76 19.43
N ASN A 103 -6.07 -7.97 19.17
CA ASN A 103 -5.30 -9.20 19.31
C ASN A 103 -5.09 -9.94 17.99
N ASN A 104 -5.71 -9.46 16.90
CA ASN A 104 -5.64 -10.11 15.61
C ASN A 104 -5.58 -9.06 14.49
N VAL A 105 -4.82 -9.38 13.45
CA VAL A 105 -4.68 -8.57 12.25
C VAL A 105 -5.04 -9.40 11.02
N PHE A 106 -5.87 -8.85 10.16
CA PHE A 106 -6.14 -9.36 8.83
C PHE A 106 -5.54 -8.39 7.81
N PHE A 107 -4.57 -8.86 7.03
CA PHE A 107 -3.97 -8.07 5.96
C PHE A 107 -4.78 -8.18 4.67
N SER A 108 -4.99 -7.06 3.99
CA SER A 108 -5.65 -6.96 2.70
C SER A 108 -4.84 -6.09 1.74
N ASN A 109 -5.17 -6.12 0.44
CA ASN A 109 -4.42 -5.36 -0.56
C ASN A 109 -4.91 -3.91 -0.71
N SER A 110 -6.08 -3.57 -0.17
CA SER A 110 -6.63 -2.21 -0.23
C SER A 110 -7.55 -1.89 0.94
N GLY A 111 -7.78 -0.60 1.20
CA GLY A 111 -8.75 -0.16 2.19
C GLY A 111 -10.18 -0.63 1.88
N SER A 112 -10.56 -0.67 0.61
CA SER A 112 -11.88 -1.17 0.18
C SER A 112 -12.07 -2.65 0.52
N GLU A 113 -11.07 -3.48 0.26
CA GLU A 113 -11.08 -4.89 0.66
C GLU A 113 -11.11 -5.06 2.17
N ALA A 114 -10.36 -4.23 2.90
CA ALA A 114 -10.35 -4.25 4.37
C ALA A 114 -11.74 -3.95 4.93
N VAL A 115 -12.41 -2.92 4.44
CA VAL A 115 -13.77 -2.55 4.87
C VAL A 115 -14.78 -3.64 4.50
N ASP A 116 -14.79 -4.13 3.26
CA ASP A 116 -15.68 -5.20 2.83
C ASP A 116 -15.51 -6.47 3.69
N THR A 117 -14.26 -6.83 3.98
CA THR A 117 -13.96 -7.97 4.86
C THR A 117 -14.41 -7.72 6.30
N ALA A 118 -14.18 -6.52 6.84
CA ALA A 118 -14.62 -6.16 8.19
C ALA A 118 -16.16 -6.26 8.34
N LEU A 119 -16.90 -5.77 7.35
CA LEU A 119 -18.38 -5.89 7.33
C LEU A 119 -18.83 -7.35 7.30
N LYS A 120 -18.20 -8.18 6.49
CA LYS A 120 -18.48 -9.62 6.44
C LYS A 120 -18.16 -10.33 7.75
N ILE A 121 -17.05 -9.97 8.39
CA ILE A 121 -16.68 -10.50 9.72
C ILE A 121 -17.73 -10.08 10.76
N ALA A 122 -18.18 -8.83 10.77
CA ALA A 122 -19.19 -8.34 11.70
C ALA A 122 -20.51 -9.11 11.56
N LEU A 123 -20.97 -9.33 10.33
CA LEU A 123 -22.16 -10.14 10.06
C LEU A 123 -21.96 -11.61 10.52
N GLY A 124 -20.82 -12.20 10.19
CA GLY A 124 -20.46 -13.56 10.62
C GLY A 124 -20.41 -13.71 12.13
N TYR A 125 -19.82 -12.75 12.83
CA TYR A 125 -19.76 -12.70 14.28
C TYR A 125 -21.16 -12.70 14.92
N HIS A 126 -22.05 -11.79 14.48
CA HIS A 126 -23.40 -11.72 15.01
C HIS A 126 -24.22 -12.97 14.70
N ARG A 127 -24.05 -13.57 13.53
CA ARG A 127 -24.67 -14.84 13.18
C ARG A 127 -24.23 -15.98 14.11
N ALA A 128 -22.92 -16.07 14.38
CA ALA A 128 -22.38 -17.05 15.30
C ALA A 128 -22.84 -16.87 16.75
N LYS A 129 -23.19 -15.62 17.15
CA LYS A 129 -23.79 -15.28 18.44
C LYS A 129 -25.32 -15.52 18.51
N GLY A 130 -25.93 -16.14 17.51
CA GLY A 130 -27.39 -16.35 17.43
C GLY A 130 -28.19 -15.09 17.09
N GLN A 131 -27.54 -14.04 16.62
CA GLN A 131 -28.13 -12.74 16.27
C GLN A 131 -28.19 -12.55 14.75
N ALA A 132 -28.62 -13.58 14.00
CA ALA A 132 -28.60 -13.59 12.53
C ALA A 132 -29.50 -12.52 11.88
N GLN A 133 -30.43 -11.94 12.63
CA GLN A 133 -31.31 -10.84 12.18
C GLN A 133 -30.56 -9.50 12.06
N ARG A 134 -29.33 -9.36 12.60
CA ARG A 134 -28.50 -8.17 12.44
C ARG A 134 -27.81 -8.19 11.07
N THR A 135 -28.54 -7.75 10.06
CA THR A 135 -28.10 -7.77 8.65
C THR A 135 -27.90 -6.38 8.05
N VAL A 136 -28.24 -5.31 8.80
CA VAL A 136 -28.06 -3.92 8.40
C VAL A 136 -26.81 -3.36 9.10
N LEU A 137 -25.93 -2.76 8.30
CA LEU A 137 -24.68 -2.12 8.72
C LEU A 137 -24.77 -0.62 8.52
#